data_71ce2d706c8f9d06e5bab6e7e8b91617
#
_entry.id   71ce2d706c8f9d06e5bab6e7e8b91617
#
_cell.length_a   1.000
_cell.length_b   1.000
_cell.length_c   1.000
_cell.angle_alpha   90.00
_cell.angle_beta   90.00
_cell.angle_gamma   90.00
#
_symmetry.space_group_name_H-M   'P 1'
#
loop_
_entity.id
_entity.type
_entity.pdbx_description
1 polymer ?
#
loop_
_entity_poly.entity_id
_entity_poly.type
_entity_poly.pdbx_seq_one_letter_code
_entity_poly.pdbx_strand_id
1 'polypeptide(L)'
;MDGCEVNHDAAFKANALGPRNLAQAAEKTGARLVHVSTDYVFSGRENGGIAQDEATIPGPISAYGSTKLMGEKYVEQFCHRHFIVRTAWLYSYYGKNFVKTIVNAGRKFGKLEVVNDQCGNPTNAVDLAHELLQLCVTHEYGLYHCTGEGICSWYDFASEIIRLSGVDASVAPCTSEEYKAKHPESADRPKWSALDNRMLRCTVGNDVRDWKEALACFFAHWDGENGMKTN
;
A
#
# COMPACT_ATOMS: atom_id res chain seq x y z
N MET A 1 8.53 -5.18 -6.07
CA MET A 1 7.84 -4.80 -7.32
C MET A 1 8.75 -4.95 -8.54
N ASP A 2 9.86 -4.24 -8.59
CA ASP A 2 10.80 -4.30 -9.73
C ASP A 2 11.21 -5.74 -10.10
N GLY A 3 11.44 -6.61 -9.12
CA GLY A 3 11.69 -8.03 -9.35
C GLY A 3 10.56 -8.82 -10.03
N CYS A 4 9.32 -8.33 -9.99
CA CYS A 4 8.20 -8.97 -10.70
C CYS A 4 8.27 -8.74 -12.21
N GLU A 5 8.81 -7.62 -12.65
CA GLU A 5 9.02 -7.31 -14.07
C GLU A 5 10.13 -8.18 -14.70
N VAL A 6 11.05 -8.67 -13.86
CA VAL A 6 12.16 -9.52 -14.31
C VAL A 6 11.80 -11.02 -14.20
N ASN A 7 11.01 -11.40 -13.19
CA ASN A 7 10.66 -12.81 -12.93
C ASN A 7 9.15 -12.99 -12.80
N HIS A 8 8.48 -13.00 -13.96
CA HIS A 8 7.02 -13.13 -14.06
C HIS A 8 6.49 -14.43 -13.44
N ASP A 9 7.18 -15.56 -13.62
CA ASP A 9 6.76 -16.87 -13.08
C ASP A 9 6.81 -16.89 -11.56
N ALA A 10 7.86 -16.34 -10.96
CA ALA A 10 7.95 -16.25 -9.50
C ALA A 10 6.89 -15.31 -8.94
N ALA A 11 6.64 -14.16 -9.60
CA ALA A 11 5.58 -13.24 -9.24
C ALA A 11 4.20 -13.92 -9.32
N PHE A 12 3.91 -14.65 -10.39
CA PHE A 12 2.64 -15.38 -10.56
C PHE A 12 2.48 -16.47 -9.50
N LYS A 13 3.52 -17.26 -9.23
CA LYS A 13 3.49 -18.30 -8.17
C LYS A 13 3.18 -17.70 -6.80
N ALA A 14 3.83 -16.60 -6.45
CA ALA A 14 3.66 -15.96 -5.14
C ALA A 14 2.32 -15.22 -5.02
N ASN A 15 1.99 -14.37 -6.02
CA ASN A 15 0.87 -13.43 -5.92
C ASN A 15 -0.46 -13.98 -6.43
N ALA A 16 -0.46 -15.04 -7.24
CA ALA A 16 -1.66 -15.63 -7.80
C ALA A 16 -1.89 -17.07 -7.30
N LEU A 17 -0.93 -17.99 -7.53
CA LEU A 17 -1.11 -19.41 -7.12
C LEU A 17 -1.07 -19.60 -5.60
N GLY A 18 -0.24 -18.83 -4.88
CA GLY A 18 -0.24 -18.83 -3.42
C GLY A 18 -1.61 -18.55 -2.83
N PRO A 19 -2.22 -17.37 -3.14
CA PRO A 19 -3.59 -17.04 -2.73
C PRO A 19 -4.64 -18.07 -3.16
N ARG A 20 -4.55 -18.60 -4.40
CA ARG A 20 -5.44 -19.68 -4.87
C ARG A 20 -5.40 -20.90 -3.95
N ASN A 21 -4.21 -21.37 -3.62
CA ASN A 21 -4.04 -22.56 -2.79
C ASN A 21 -4.57 -22.31 -1.35
N LEU A 22 -4.34 -21.10 -0.81
CA LEU A 22 -4.88 -20.70 0.49
C LEU A 22 -6.42 -20.62 0.45
N ALA A 23 -6.99 -20.07 -0.62
CA ALA A 23 -8.45 -19.97 -0.80
C ALA A 23 -9.09 -21.37 -0.83
N GLN A 24 -8.53 -22.31 -1.60
CA GLN A 24 -9.00 -23.70 -1.63
C GLN A 24 -8.89 -24.41 -0.28
N ALA A 25 -7.81 -24.14 0.47
CA ALA A 25 -7.63 -24.71 1.81
C ALA A 25 -8.63 -24.11 2.80
N ALA A 26 -8.83 -22.78 2.78
CA ALA A 26 -9.79 -22.09 3.62
C ALA A 26 -11.22 -22.59 3.38
N GLU A 27 -11.62 -22.75 2.11
CA GLU A 27 -12.94 -23.27 1.76
C GLU A 27 -13.16 -24.68 2.31
N LYS A 28 -12.18 -25.59 2.13
CA LYS A 28 -12.26 -26.97 2.63
C LYS A 28 -12.38 -27.07 4.15
N THR A 29 -11.76 -26.15 4.87
CA THR A 29 -11.77 -26.15 6.34
C THR A 29 -12.86 -25.27 6.96
N GLY A 30 -13.61 -24.51 6.13
CA GLY A 30 -14.57 -23.52 6.59
C GLY A 30 -13.93 -22.30 7.26
N ALA A 31 -12.62 -22.08 7.05
CA ALA A 31 -11.92 -20.91 7.57
C ALA A 31 -12.29 -19.63 6.80
N ARG A 32 -12.12 -18.50 7.46
CA ARG A 32 -12.19 -17.18 6.81
C ARG A 32 -10.82 -16.84 6.26
N LEU A 33 -10.77 -16.27 5.06
CA LEU A 33 -9.52 -15.84 4.43
C LEU A 33 -9.48 -14.32 4.31
N VAL A 34 -8.46 -13.70 4.89
CA VAL A 34 -8.13 -12.30 4.63
C VAL A 34 -6.96 -12.24 3.65
N HIS A 35 -7.18 -11.65 2.49
CA HIS A 35 -6.17 -11.49 1.42
C HIS A 35 -5.83 -10.02 1.24
N VAL A 36 -4.62 -9.62 1.64
CA VAL A 36 -4.13 -8.25 1.42
C VAL A 36 -3.70 -8.08 -0.03
N SER A 37 -4.30 -7.13 -0.73
CA SER A 37 -3.99 -6.74 -2.10
C SER A 37 -3.42 -5.31 -2.16
N THR A 38 -3.48 -4.66 -3.32
CA THR A 38 -2.73 -3.44 -3.63
C THR A 38 -3.51 -2.48 -4.52
N ASP A 39 -3.22 -1.19 -4.39
CA ASP A 39 -3.61 -0.11 -5.29
C ASP A 39 -3.09 -0.29 -6.73
N TYR A 40 -2.00 -1.06 -6.93
CA TYR A 40 -1.42 -1.34 -8.25
C TYR A 40 -2.30 -2.21 -9.16
N VAL A 41 -3.45 -2.65 -8.70
CA VAL A 41 -4.48 -3.27 -9.56
C VAL A 41 -5.13 -2.24 -10.48
N PHE A 42 -4.99 -0.94 -10.22
CA PHE A 42 -5.50 0.13 -11.04
C PHE A 42 -4.46 0.67 -12.03
N SER A 43 -4.95 1.26 -13.13
CA SER A 43 -4.09 1.78 -14.21
C SER A 43 -3.29 3.03 -13.82
N GLY A 44 -3.71 3.72 -12.78
CA GLY A 44 -3.10 4.99 -12.37
C GLY A 44 -3.41 6.16 -13.28
N ARG A 45 -4.40 6.04 -14.17
CA ARG A 45 -4.89 7.16 -14.97
C ARG A 45 -5.57 8.15 -14.04
N GLU A 46 -5.19 9.40 -14.17
CA GLU A 46 -5.83 10.50 -13.46
C GLU A 46 -7.27 10.65 -13.96
N ASN A 47 -8.19 10.77 -13.03
CA ASN A 47 -9.63 10.92 -13.30
C ASN A 47 -10.21 12.17 -12.61
N GLY A 48 -9.51 13.29 -12.70
CA GLY A 48 -9.91 14.55 -12.08
C GLY A 48 -9.68 14.62 -10.58
N GLY A 49 -8.73 13.82 -10.06
CA GLY A 49 -8.40 13.82 -8.63
C GLY A 49 -9.31 12.96 -7.76
N ILE A 50 -10.18 12.15 -8.37
CA ILE A 50 -11.12 11.27 -7.64
C ILE A 50 -10.38 9.99 -7.22
N ALA A 51 -10.49 9.62 -5.94
CA ALA A 51 -9.98 8.34 -5.44
C ALA A 51 -10.78 7.16 -6.02
N GLN A 52 -10.10 6.02 -6.23
CA GLN A 52 -10.72 4.80 -6.75
C GLN A 52 -11.50 4.12 -5.63
N ASP A 53 -12.79 3.86 -5.82
CA ASP A 53 -13.57 3.02 -4.93
C ASP A 53 -13.54 1.54 -5.35
N GLU A 54 -14.16 0.67 -4.56
CA GLU A 54 -14.17 -0.77 -4.81
C GLU A 54 -14.93 -1.17 -6.08
N ALA A 55 -15.84 -0.30 -6.59
CA ALA A 55 -16.58 -0.51 -7.84
C ALA A 55 -15.77 -0.12 -9.09
N THR A 56 -14.65 0.57 -8.92
CA THR A 56 -13.79 0.98 -10.03
C THR A 56 -13.15 -0.24 -10.70
N ILE A 57 -13.23 -0.30 -12.03
CA ILE A 57 -12.70 -1.42 -12.83
C ILE A 57 -11.17 -1.42 -12.79
N PRO A 58 -10.55 -2.52 -12.33
CA PRO A 58 -9.10 -2.66 -12.35
C PRO A 58 -8.50 -2.67 -13.77
N GLY A 59 -7.26 -2.19 -13.89
CA GLY A 59 -6.54 -2.18 -15.16
C GLY A 59 -5.03 -2.04 -14.88
N PRO A 60 -4.36 -3.05 -14.29
CA PRO A 60 -2.96 -2.95 -13.87
C PRO A 60 -2.01 -2.73 -15.05
N ILE A 61 -0.98 -1.92 -14.84
CA ILE A 61 0.06 -1.60 -15.83
C ILE A 61 1.40 -2.29 -15.55
N SER A 62 1.51 -3.05 -14.46
CA SER A 62 2.72 -3.76 -14.04
C SER A 62 2.47 -5.25 -13.85
N ALA A 63 3.53 -6.07 -13.95
CA ALA A 63 3.47 -7.50 -13.65
C ALA A 63 3.06 -7.75 -12.18
N TYR A 64 3.52 -6.90 -11.26
CA TYR A 64 3.10 -6.95 -9.87
C TYR A 64 1.59 -6.77 -9.73
N GLY A 65 1.02 -5.68 -10.27
CA GLY A 65 -0.42 -5.41 -10.20
C GLY A 65 -1.25 -6.50 -10.87
N SER A 66 -0.83 -6.97 -12.05
CA SER A 66 -1.52 -8.03 -12.81
C SER A 66 -1.56 -9.35 -12.04
N THR A 67 -0.44 -9.75 -11.43
CA THR A 67 -0.38 -11.00 -10.65
C THR A 67 -1.15 -10.90 -9.34
N LYS A 68 -1.18 -9.74 -8.68
CA LYS A 68 -2.01 -9.48 -7.49
C LYS A 68 -3.50 -9.53 -7.83
N LEU A 69 -3.92 -8.88 -8.93
CA LEU A 69 -5.31 -8.94 -9.39
C LEU A 69 -5.75 -10.37 -9.72
N MET A 70 -4.86 -11.18 -10.31
CA MET A 70 -5.17 -12.58 -10.55
C MET A 70 -5.35 -13.34 -9.23
N GLY A 71 -4.56 -13.01 -8.20
CA GLY A 71 -4.75 -13.54 -6.83
C GLY A 71 -6.11 -13.21 -6.25
N GLU A 72 -6.58 -11.96 -6.38
CA GLU A 72 -7.94 -11.54 -5.97
C GLU A 72 -8.99 -12.42 -6.63
N LYS A 73 -8.94 -12.56 -7.97
CA LYS A 73 -9.91 -13.37 -8.73
C LYS A 73 -9.93 -14.83 -8.28
N TYR A 74 -8.78 -15.41 -7.96
CA TYR A 74 -8.73 -16.78 -7.44
C TYR A 74 -9.30 -16.87 -6.02
N VAL A 75 -9.09 -15.86 -5.17
CA VAL A 75 -9.69 -15.82 -3.83
C VAL A 75 -11.22 -15.75 -3.95
N GLU A 76 -11.76 -14.86 -4.77
CA GLU A 76 -13.22 -14.77 -5.05
C GLU A 76 -13.79 -16.10 -5.58
N GLN A 77 -13.08 -16.75 -6.50
CA GLN A 77 -13.54 -17.97 -7.14
C GLN A 77 -13.53 -19.18 -6.20
N PHE A 78 -12.58 -19.29 -5.29
CA PHE A 78 -12.31 -20.51 -4.54
C PHE A 78 -12.59 -20.45 -3.04
N CYS A 79 -12.97 -19.30 -2.49
CA CYS A 79 -13.30 -19.14 -1.08
C CYS A 79 -14.51 -18.23 -0.88
N HIS A 80 -15.62 -18.76 -0.39
CA HIS A 80 -16.83 -17.96 -0.13
C HIS A 80 -16.69 -17.02 1.07
N ARG A 81 -15.88 -17.39 2.07
CA ARG A 81 -15.68 -16.63 3.30
C ARG A 81 -14.38 -15.84 3.23
N HIS A 82 -14.33 -14.84 2.33
CA HIS A 82 -13.12 -14.06 2.10
C HIS A 82 -13.32 -12.57 2.33
N PHE A 83 -12.24 -11.91 2.72
CA PHE A 83 -12.05 -10.47 2.69
C PHE A 83 -10.83 -10.19 1.82
N ILE A 84 -11.00 -9.52 0.69
CA ILE A 84 -9.92 -8.99 -0.13
C ILE A 84 -9.76 -7.54 0.27
N VAL A 85 -8.57 -7.16 0.75
CA VAL A 85 -8.33 -5.81 1.24
C VAL A 85 -7.19 -5.18 0.46
N ARG A 86 -7.52 -4.23 -0.43
CA ARG A 86 -6.54 -3.44 -1.16
C ARG A 86 -6.02 -2.33 -0.26
N THR A 87 -4.70 -2.20 -0.20
CA THR A 87 -4.02 -1.14 0.55
C THR A 87 -2.95 -0.48 -0.31
N ALA A 88 -2.45 0.68 0.12
CA ALA A 88 -1.45 1.47 -0.60
C ALA A 88 -0.36 1.96 0.35
N TRP A 89 0.86 2.15 -0.16
CA TRP A 89 1.98 2.86 0.48
C TRP A 89 2.24 2.46 1.94
N LEU A 90 2.19 1.14 2.20
CA LEU A 90 2.25 0.57 3.55
C LEU A 90 3.61 0.81 4.21
N TYR A 91 3.60 1.31 5.44
CA TYR A 91 4.79 1.45 6.29
C TYR A 91 4.55 0.91 7.69
N SER A 92 5.64 0.49 8.35
CA SER A 92 5.60 -0.21 9.63
C SER A 92 6.84 0.07 10.46
N TYR A 93 6.75 -0.15 11.76
CA TYR A 93 7.90 -0.17 12.69
C TYR A 93 8.94 -1.23 12.32
N TYR A 94 8.52 -2.33 11.69
CA TYR A 94 9.36 -3.46 11.35
C TYR A 94 9.57 -3.58 9.83
N GLY A 95 10.69 -4.15 9.46
CA GLY A 95 11.03 -4.39 8.07
C GLY A 95 11.43 -3.13 7.29
N LYS A 96 11.74 -3.31 6.01
CA LYS A 96 12.12 -2.24 5.10
C LYS A 96 10.86 -1.56 4.54
N ASN A 97 10.79 -0.24 4.60
CA ASN A 97 9.70 0.55 4.03
C ASN A 97 10.17 1.95 3.62
N PHE A 98 9.30 2.72 2.98
CA PHE A 98 9.62 4.04 2.46
C PHE A 98 10.03 5.03 3.56
N VAL A 99 9.31 5.05 4.70
CA VAL A 99 9.62 5.97 5.82
C VAL A 99 11.06 5.80 6.28
N LYS A 100 11.46 4.57 6.57
CA LYS A 100 12.84 4.26 7.00
C LYS A 100 13.86 4.55 5.91
N THR A 101 13.51 4.30 4.66
CA THR A 101 14.38 4.58 3.51
C THR A 101 14.67 6.08 3.40
N ILE A 102 13.65 6.93 3.52
CA ILE A 102 13.79 8.39 3.46
C ILE A 102 14.61 8.92 4.63
N VAL A 103 14.34 8.48 5.86
CA VAL A 103 15.13 8.87 7.05
C VAL A 103 16.61 8.51 6.88
N ASN A 104 16.89 7.28 6.46
CA ASN A 104 18.27 6.81 6.26
C ASN A 104 18.99 7.53 5.11
N ALA A 105 18.27 7.77 4.00
CA ALA A 105 18.82 8.53 2.88
C ALA A 105 19.06 10.01 3.27
N GLY A 106 18.16 10.63 4.02
CA GLY A 106 18.33 11.97 4.57
C GLY A 106 19.57 12.08 5.44
N ARG A 107 19.75 11.16 6.39
CA ARG A 107 20.96 11.10 7.24
C ARG A 107 22.24 10.93 6.42
N LYS A 108 22.20 10.16 5.34
CA LYS A 108 23.38 9.84 4.54
C LYS A 108 23.76 10.94 3.55
N PHE A 109 22.78 11.56 2.89
CA PHE A 109 23.01 12.42 1.74
C PHE A 109 22.69 13.91 1.98
N GLY A 110 21.84 14.23 2.97
CA GLY A 110 21.43 15.59 3.29
C GLY A 110 20.51 16.25 2.25
N LYS A 111 20.43 15.68 1.03
CA LYS A 111 19.56 16.14 -0.07
C LYS A 111 18.92 14.96 -0.73
N LEU A 112 17.61 15.04 -0.96
CA LEU A 112 16.81 13.99 -1.59
C LEU A 112 16.02 14.59 -2.76
N GLU A 113 15.85 13.82 -3.83
CA GLU A 113 14.89 14.11 -4.89
C GLU A 113 13.78 13.05 -4.84
N VAL A 114 12.52 13.49 -4.81
CA VAL A 114 11.37 12.59 -4.68
C VAL A 114 10.27 12.99 -5.65
N VAL A 115 9.63 11.99 -6.24
CA VAL A 115 8.59 12.16 -7.26
C VAL A 115 7.38 12.87 -6.69
N ASN A 116 6.88 13.92 -7.39
CA ASN A 116 5.74 14.74 -6.98
C ASN A 116 4.48 14.55 -7.83
N ASP A 117 4.57 13.82 -8.95
CA ASP A 117 3.47 13.54 -9.88
C ASP A 117 2.91 12.11 -9.74
N GLN A 118 3.20 11.44 -8.62
CA GLN A 118 2.58 10.20 -8.20
C GLN A 118 1.88 10.42 -6.87
N CYS A 119 0.56 10.24 -6.84
CA CYS A 119 -0.30 10.50 -5.69
C CYS A 119 -1.00 9.23 -5.19
N GLY A 120 -1.16 9.11 -3.88
CA GLY A 120 -1.78 7.98 -3.20
C GLY A 120 -2.01 8.23 -1.72
N ASN A 121 -2.27 7.16 -0.98
CA ASN A 121 -2.58 7.22 0.46
C ASN A 121 -1.51 6.44 1.26
N PRO A 122 -0.64 7.11 2.03
CA PRO A 122 0.24 6.43 2.98
C PRO A 122 -0.57 5.70 4.05
N THR A 123 -0.26 4.43 4.29
CA THR A 123 -1.00 3.60 5.25
C THR A 123 -0.10 3.07 6.34
N ASN A 124 -0.44 3.33 7.60
CA ASN A 124 0.23 2.74 8.74
C ASN A 124 -0.24 1.28 8.91
N ALA A 125 0.68 0.34 9.00
CA ALA A 125 0.35 -1.08 9.16
C ALA A 125 -0.41 -1.40 10.45
N VAL A 126 -0.30 -0.56 11.48
CA VAL A 126 -1.08 -0.73 12.72
C VAL A 126 -2.56 -0.43 12.45
N ASP A 127 -2.86 0.65 11.70
CA ASP A 127 -4.23 1.01 11.34
C ASP A 127 -4.85 -0.07 10.43
N LEU A 128 -4.09 -0.50 9.41
CA LEU A 128 -4.53 -1.63 8.57
C LEU A 128 -4.82 -2.88 9.39
N ALA A 129 -3.94 -3.26 10.33
CA ALA A 129 -4.13 -4.44 11.16
C ALA A 129 -5.38 -4.32 12.05
N HIS A 130 -5.66 -3.13 12.56
CA HIS A 130 -6.88 -2.86 13.33
C HIS A 130 -8.14 -3.14 12.49
N GLU A 131 -8.23 -2.57 11.29
CA GLU A 131 -9.36 -2.78 10.38
C GLU A 131 -9.50 -4.24 9.94
N LEU A 132 -8.40 -4.93 9.66
CA LEU A 132 -8.43 -6.36 9.34
C LEU A 132 -9.01 -7.19 10.49
N LEU A 133 -8.70 -6.86 11.74
CA LEU A 133 -9.28 -7.52 12.92
C LEU A 133 -10.78 -7.23 13.04
N GLN A 134 -11.21 -6.00 12.79
CA GLN A 134 -12.64 -5.65 12.78
C GLN A 134 -13.39 -6.42 11.69
N LEU A 135 -12.86 -6.48 10.48
CA LEU A 135 -13.47 -7.22 9.38
C LEU A 135 -13.57 -8.73 9.66
N CYS A 136 -12.49 -9.35 10.15
CA CYS A 136 -12.42 -10.81 10.24
C CYS A 136 -13.39 -11.43 11.27
N VAL A 137 -13.96 -10.64 12.18
CA VAL A 137 -14.99 -11.11 13.12
C VAL A 137 -16.43 -10.99 12.58
N THR A 138 -16.62 -10.30 11.45
CA THR A 138 -17.91 -10.10 10.79
C THR A 138 -18.25 -11.21 9.79
N HIS A 139 -19.39 -11.08 9.11
CA HIS A 139 -19.79 -11.89 7.96
C HIS A 139 -19.95 -11.03 6.70
N GLU A 140 -19.43 -9.80 6.71
CA GLU A 140 -19.44 -8.85 5.61
C GLU A 140 -18.34 -9.19 4.60
N TYR A 141 -18.44 -10.40 4.00
CA TYR A 141 -17.44 -10.89 3.04
C TYR A 141 -17.40 -10.04 1.78
N GLY A 142 -16.24 -9.89 1.17
CA GLY A 142 -16.09 -9.17 -0.09
C GLY A 142 -14.79 -8.42 -0.27
N LEU A 143 -14.83 -7.42 -1.15
CA LEU A 143 -13.72 -6.57 -1.52
C LEU A 143 -13.79 -5.23 -0.78
N TYR A 144 -12.66 -4.81 -0.23
CA TYR A 144 -12.50 -3.59 0.55
C TYR A 144 -11.25 -2.82 0.12
N HIS A 145 -11.32 -1.51 0.23
CA HIS A 145 -10.12 -0.66 0.31
C HIS A 145 -9.87 -0.30 1.78
N CYS A 146 -8.60 -0.30 2.18
CA CYS A 146 -8.17 0.12 3.51
C CYS A 146 -6.83 0.83 3.42
N THR A 147 -6.88 2.15 3.37
CA THR A 147 -5.71 3.03 3.28
C THR A 147 -5.82 4.16 4.29
N GLY A 148 -4.70 4.80 4.62
CA GLY A 148 -4.73 6.05 5.38
C GLY A 148 -5.62 7.08 4.70
N GLU A 149 -6.36 7.86 5.48
CA GLU A 149 -7.17 8.95 4.96
C GLU A 149 -6.27 10.12 4.48
N GLY A 150 -6.79 10.88 3.52
CA GLY A 150 -6.04 11.93 2.85
C GLY A 150 -5.16 11.42 1.70
N ILE A 151 -4.85 12.31 0.77
CA ILE A 151 -4.06 12.02 -0.43
C ILE A 151 -2.84 12.93 -0.44
N CYS A 152 -1.68 12.39 -0.81
CA CYS A 152 -0.47 13.18 -1.00
C CYS A 152 0.41 12.59 -2.11
N SER A 153 1.39 13.37 -2.58
CA SER A 153 2.46 12.87 -3.43
C SER A 153 3.56 12.17 -2.60
N TRP A 154 4.43 11.39 -3.26
CA TRP A 154 5.63 10.86 -2.59
C TRP A 154 6.53 11.97 -2.06
N TYR A 155 6.58 13.12 -2.77
CA TYR A 155 7.31 14.30 -2.32
C TYR A 155 6.74 14.86 -1.02
N ASP A 156 5.40 15.04 -0.92
CA ASP A 156 4.75 15.53 0.30
C ASP A 156 4.99 14.57 1.47
N PHE A 157 4.86 13.27 1.21
CA PHE A 157 5.09 12.24 2.23
C PHE A 157 6.55 12.25 2.70
N ALA A 158 7.53 12.32 1.79
CA ALA A 158 8.94 12.40 2.14
C ALA A 158 9.30 13.69 2.90
N SER A 159 8.70 14.81 2.52
CA SER A 159 8.89 16.10 3.20
C SER A 159 8.41 16.05 4.65
N GLU A 160 7.24 15.45 4.89
CA GLU A 160 6.70 15.28 6.23
C GLU A 160 7.51 14.27 7.06
N ILE A 161 8.02 13.19 6.44
CA ILE A 161 8.95 12.24 7.08
C ILE A 161 10.20 12.95 7.58
N ILE A 162 10.85 13.77 6.74
CA ILE A 162 12.06 14.51 7.12
C ILE A 162 11.75 15.50 8.25
N ARG A 163 10.65 16.25 8.14
CA ARG A 163 10.21 17.18 9.19
C ARG A 163 10.03 16.48 10.55
N LEU A 164 9.32 15.36 10.59
CA LEU A 164 9.03 14.63 11.83
C LEU A 164 10.24 13.87 12.39
N SER A 165 11.15 13.43 11.52
CA SER A 165 12.36 12.70 11.94
C SER A 165 13.40 13.58 12.59
N GLY A 166 13.34 14.90 12.41
CA GLY A 166 14.36 15.84 12.87
C GLY A 166 15.72 15.70 12.16
N VAL A 167 15.77 14.97 11.04
CA VAL A 167 16.99 14.83 10.23
C VAL A 167 17.24 16.12 9.46
N ASP A 168 18.48 16.65 9.53
CA ASP A 168 18.89 17.82 8.74
C ASP A 168 19.09 17.43 7.28
N ALA A 169 18.00 17.47 6.51
CA ALA A 169 18.00 17.15 5.11
C ALA A 169 16.92 17.97 4.36
N SER A 170 17.18 18.23 3.08
CA SER A 170 16.23 18.86 2.17
C SER A 170 15.61 17.87 1.20
N VAL A 171 14.35 18.06 0.85
CA VAL A 171 13.65 17.26 -0.16
C VAL A 171 13.28 18.20 -1.32
N ALA A 172 13.67 17.83 -2.54
CA ALA A 172 13.32 18.52 -3.78
C ALA A 172 12.34 17.65 -4.59
N PRO A 173 11.35 18.24 -5.25
CA PRO A 173 10.46 17.52 -6.15
C PRO A 173 11.17 17.16 -7.46
N CYS A 174 10.81 16.02 -8.04
CA CYS A 174 11.11 15.66 -9.42
C CYS A 174 9.89 15.01 -10.07
N THR A 175 9.88 14.92 -11.41
CA THR A 175 8.83 14.19 -12.12
C THR A 175 9.14 12.69 -12.21
N SER A 176 8.12 11.88 -12.50
CA SER A 176 8.29 10.45 -12.79
C SER A 176 9.25 10.22 -13.97
N GLU A 177 9.21 11.10 -14.98
CA GLU A 177 10.06 11.02 -16.15
C GLU A 177 11.53 11.31 -15.81
N GLU A 178 11.79 12.37 -15.03
CA GLU A 178 13.13 12.70 -14.53
C GLU A 178 13.71 11.59 -13.67
N TYR A 179 12.87 11.00 -12.79
CA TYR A 179 13.27 9.87 -11.97
C TYR A 179 13.59 8.63 -12.82
N LYS A 180 12.73 8.29 -13.79
CA LYS A 180 12.94 7.15 -14.70
C LYS A 180 14.19 7.31 -15.56
N ALA A 181 14.51 8.52 -16.00
CA ALA A 181 15.74 8.80 -16.74
C ALA A 181 17.01 8.48 -15.93
N LYS A 182 16.97 8.70 -14.61
CA LYS A 182 18.07 8.37 -13.68
C LYS A 182 18.06 6.90 -13.23
N HIS A 183 16.89 6.24 -13.28
CA HIS A 183 16.65 4.88 -12.77
C HIS A 183 15.86 4.05 -13.79
N PRO A 184 16.44 3.74 -14.97
CA PRO A 184 15.74 3.07 -16.06
C PRO A 184 15.25 1.65 -15.71
N GLU A 185 15.86 1.01 -14.71
CA GLU A 185 15.51 -0.32 -14.20
C GLU A 185 14.25 -0.33 -13.33
N SER A 186 13.75 0.82 -12.87
CA SER A 186 12.57 0.89 -12.02
C SER A 186 11.30 0.57 -12.80
N ALA A 187 10.40 -0.22 -12.22
CA ALA A 187 9.08 -0.53 -12.80
C ALA A 187 8.22 0.74 -12.93
N ASP A 188 7.35 0.76 -13.93
CA ASP A 188 6.36 1.82 -14.08
C ASP A 188 5.35 1.79 -12.92
N ARG A 189 5.01 2.98 -12.43
CA ARG A 189 4.14 3.15 -11.26
C ARG A 189 2.92 3.99 -11.65
N PRO A 190 1.75 3.69 -11.09
CA PRO A 190 0.56 4.51 -11.28
C PRO A 190 0.81 5.97 -10.86
N LYS A 191 0.43 6.93 -11.71
CA LYS A 191 0.48 8.36 -11.33
C LYS A 191 -0.59 8.70 -10.31
N TRP A 192 -1.74 8.07 -10.39
CA TRP A 192 -2.85 8.25 -9.47
C TRP A 192 -3.29 6.90 -8.91
N SER A 193 -2.94 6.61 -7.67
CA SER A 193 -3.27 5.34 -7.00
C SER A 193 -4.09 5.52 -5.73
N ALA A 194 -4.66 6.72 -5.54
CA ALA A 194 -5.47 7.01 -4.37
C ALA A 194 -6.74 6.14 -4.33
N LEU A 195 -6.97 5.53 -3.17
CA LEU A 195 -8.12 4.67 -2.89
C LEU A 195 -9.11 5.39 -1.95
N ASP A 196 -10.38 5.09 -2.13
CA ASP A 196 -11.47 5.48 -1.23
C ASP A 196 -11.93 4.26 -0.42
N ASN A 197 -11.93 4.35 0.91
CA ASN A 197 -12.35 3.31 1.85
C ASN A 197 -13.89 3.21 1.95
N ARG A 198 -14.59 3.24 0.81
CA ARG A 198 -16.05 3.35 0.77
C ARG A 198 -16.74 2.16 1.43
N MET A 199 -16.30 0.94 1.11
CA MET A 199 -16.91 -0.27 1.67
C MET A 199 -16.73 -0.37 3.19
N LEU A 200 -15.56 0.01 3.74
CA LEU A 200 -15.39 0.08 5.20
C LEU A 200 -16.41 1.03 5.82
N ARG A 201 -16.50 2.27 5.32
CA ARG A 201 -17.45 3.27 5.86
C ARG A 201 -18.90 2.83 5.79
N CYS A 202 -19.28 2.07 4.76
CA CYS A 202 -20.67 1.64 4.55
C CYS A 202 -21.05 0.35 5.28
N THR A 203 -20.07 -0.41 5.81
CA THR A 203 -20.32 -1.71 6.44
C THR A 203 -19.91 -1.73 7.92
N VAL A 204 -18.62 -1.78 8.20
CA VAL A 204 -18.10 -1.99 9.57
C VAL A 204 -17.64 -0.70 10.26
N GLY A 205 -17.58 0.40 9.54
CA GLY A 205 -16.97 1.64 9.96
C GLY A 205 -15.56 1.80 9.36
N ASN A 206 -15.00 2.99 9.50
CA ASN A 206 -13.64 3.31 9.02
C ASN A 206 -12.96 4.17 10.08
N ASP A 207 -12.13 3.54 10.90
CA ASP A 207 -11.38 4.18 11.97
C ASP A 207 -9.92 4.49 11.56
N VAL A 208 -9.62 4.38 10.26
CA VAL A 208 -8.29 4.69 9.73
C VAL A 208 -8.01 6.19 9.84
N ARG A 209 -6.88 6.52 10.43
CA ARG A 209 -6.46 7.92 10.66
C ARG A 209 -6.03 8.61 9.38
N ASP A 210 -6.08 9.97 9.39
CA ASP A 210 -5.37 10.79 8.39
C ASP A 210 -3.88 10.42 8.38
N TRP A 211 -3.27 10.37 7.20
CA TRP A 211 -1.90 9.92 7.03
C TRP A 211 -0.87 10.75 7.82
N LYS A 212 -1.12 12.05 8.04
CA LYS A 212 -0.23 12.91 8.85
C LYS A 212 -0.30 12.55 10.32
N GLU A 213 -1.50 12.30 10.83
CA GLU A 213 -1.72 11.87 12.22
C GLU A 213 -1.09 10.49 12.45
N ALA A 214 -1.32 9.55 11.54
CA ALA A 214 -0.75 8.21 11.60
C ALA A 214 0.78 8.24 11.54
N LEU A 215 1.36 9.12 10.70
CA LEU A 215 2.81 9.30 10.58
C LEU A 215 3.41 9.94 11.84
N ALA A 216 2.75 10.96 12.40
CA ALA A 216 3.19 11.59 13.65
C ALA A 216 3.18 10.59 14.81
N CYS A 217 2.13 9.78 14.91
CA CYS A 217 2.04 8.68 15.88
C CYS A 217 3.16 7.65 15.67
N PHE A 218 3.46 7.30 14.42
CA PHE A 218 4.58 6.42 14.09
C PHE A 218 5.90 6.95 14.66
N PHE A 219 6.26 8.21 14.40
CA PHE A 219 7.51 8.79 14.91
C PHE A 219 7.55 8.92 16.43
N ALA A 220 6.41 9.15 17.08
CA ALA A 220 6.33 9.17 18.54
C ALA A 220 6.74 7.83 19.18
N HIS A 221 6.43 6.71 18.54
CA HIS A 221 6.63 5.36 19.06
C HIS A 221 7.75 4.56 18.39
N TRP A 222 8.33 5.06 17.30
CA TRP A 222 9.42 4.39 16.59
C TRP A 222 10.75 4.54 17.36
N ASP A 223 11.50 3.43 17.53
CA ASP A 223 12.82 3.41 18.19
C ASP A 223 13.95 4.06 17.37
N GLY A 224 13.67 4.43 16.12
CA GLY A 224 14.63 5.02 15.18
C GLY A 224 15.35 3.99 14.33
N GLU A 225 15.12 2.70 14.55
CA GLU A 225 15.76 1.57 13.85
C GLU A 225 14.71 0.60 13.27
N ASN A 226 14.39 -0.46 13.97
CA ASN A 226 13.54 -1.53 13.46
C ASN A 226 12.52 -2.06 14.49
N GLY A 227 11.96 -1.19 15.28
CA GLY A 227 11.01 -1.55 16.32
C GLY A 227 10.21 -0.38 16.88
N MET A 228 9.47 -0.68 17.92
CA MET A 228 8.81 0.32 18.76
C MET A 228 9.67 0.60 19.99
N LYS A 229 9.59 1.85 20.50
CA LYS A 229 10.15 2.19 21.80
C LYS A 229 9.56 1.26 22.87
N THR A 230 10.41 0.65 23.67
CA THR A 230 9.98 0.00 24.90
C THR A 230 9.69 1.08 25.93
N ASN A 231 8.50 1.06 26.51
CA ASN A 231 8.14 1.92 27.65
C ASN A 231 8.95 1.56 28.89
#